data_e4fece3f606e4378459dd9e6cbeb0d66
#
_entry.id   e4fece3f606e4378459dd9e6cbeb0d66
#
_cell.length_a   1.000
_cell.length_b   1.000
_cell.length_c   1.000
_cell.angle_alpha   90.00
_cell.angle_beta   90.00
_cell.angle_gamma   90.00
#
_symmetry.space_group_name_H-M   'P 1'
#
loop_
_entity.id
_entity.type
_entity.pdbx_description
1 polymer ?
#
loop_
_entity_poly.entity_id
_entity_poly.type
_entity_poly.pdbx_seq_one_letter_code
_entity_poly.pdbx_strand_id
1 'polypeptide(L)'
;MVLKGKAEGLEHDRGRQLRPDVLLPTVIRLRQFVRVPFRPLALTRRNVFHRDGHCCQYCGYEGELLSIDHVIPRSRGGQDVWENVTTACLRCNVRKGNRTPREAEMPLNRVPRRPSSSLAFEATRQMRAGQHAEWAKYVIGVDQVA
;
A
#
# COMPACT_ATOMS: atom_id res chain seq x y z
N MET A 1 -2.94 8.00 24.94
CA MET A 1 -1.87 9.03 24.86
C MET A 1 -2.42 10.45 25.04
N VAL A 2 -3.47 10.83 24.32
CA VAL A 2 -4.09 12.17 24.40
C VAL A 2 -4.58 12.45 25.81
N LEU A 3 -5.38 11.57 26.41
CA LEU A 3 -5.91 11.73 27.78
C LEU A 3 -4.84 11.80 28.88
N LYS A 4 -3.59 11.41 28.59
CA LYS A 4 -2.46 11.52 29.52
C LYS A 4 -1.58 12.73 29.21
N GLY A 5 -2.01 13.66 28.37
CA GLY A 5 -1.27 14.87 28.00
C GLY A 5 0.02 14.64 27.20
N LYS A 6 0.27 13.40 26.71
CA LYS A 6 1.48 13.06 25.93
C LYS A 6 1.34 13.33 24.45
N ALA A 7 0.12 13.57 23.97
CA ALA A 7 -0.21 13.87 22.59
C ALA A 7 -1.41 14.83 22.55
N GLU A 8 -1.57 15.52 21.43
CA GLU A 8 -2.77 16.29 21.09
C GLU A 8 -3.46 15.71 19.87
N GLY A 9 -4.79 15.78 19.80
CA GLY A 9 -5.58 15.39 18.64
C GLY A 9 -5.55 16.51 17.61
N LEU A 10 -5.24 16.16 16.36
CA LEU A 10 -5.26 17.10 15.23
C LEU A 10 -6.53 16.91 14.37
N GLU A 11 -6.92 15.67 14.15
CA GLU A 11 -8.14 15.31 13.46
C GLU A 11 -8.96 14.35 14.32
N HIS A 12 -10.28 14.41 14.17
CA HIS A 12 -11.20 13.64 14.99
C HIS A 12 -12.28 12.98 14.14
N ASP A 13 -12.66 11.78 14.50
CA ASP A 13 -13.83 11.10 13.94
C ASP A 13 -15.11 11.77 14.47
N ARG A 14 -15.95 12.28 13.58
CA ARG A 14 -17.19 12.98 13.95
C ARG A 14 -18.28 12.06 14.50
N GLY A 15 -18.23 10.77 14.18
CA GLY A 15 -19.22 9.76 14.60
C GLY A 15 -18.79 8.93 15.80
N ARG A 16 -17.53 9.01 16.25
CA ARG A 16 -17.00 8.14 17.30
C ARG A 16 -16.39 8.95 18.44
N GLN A 17 -16.76 8.57 19.65
CA GLN A 17 -16.27 9.20 20.87
C GLN A 17 -15.37 8.24 21.66
N LEU A 18 -14.34 8.76 22.26
CA LEU A 18 -13.49 8.07 23.22
C LEU A 18 -14.13 8.09 24.62
N ARG A 19 -14.85 9.20 24.92
CA ARG A 19 -15.69 9.45 26.10
C ARG A 19 -16.81 10.39 25.68
N PRO A 20 -17.86 10.58 26.50
CA PRO A 20 -19.00 11.44 26.16
C PRO A 20 -18.65 12.87 25.70
N ASP A 21 -17.53 13.39 26.17
CA ASP A 21 -17.03 14.76 25.92
C ASP A 21 -15.77 14.79 25.04
N VAL A 22 -15.25 13.63 24.59
CA VAL A 22 -14.00 13.54 23.84
C VAL A 22 -14.18 12.74 22.56
N LEU A 23 -14.08 13.40 21.41
CA LEU A 23 -14.08 12.74 20.11
C LEU A 23 -12.86 11.82 19.96
N LEU A 24 -13.03 10.72 19.23
CA LEU A 24 -11.92 9.81 18.93
C LEU A 24 -10.93 10.50 17.96
N PRO A 25 -9.69 10.75 18.39
CA PRO A 25 -8.70 11.36 17.50
C PRO A 25 -8.26 10.35 16.44
N THR A 26 -8.30 10.75 15.17
CA THR A 26 -7.82 9.96 14.02
C THR A 26 -6.39 10.31 13.65
N VAL A 27 -5.94 11.52 13.95
CA VAL A 27 -4.55 11.97 13.86
C VAL A 27 -4.14 12.59 15.18
N ILE A 28 -2.98 12.19 15.68
CA ILE A 28 -2.39 12.74 16.90
C ILE A 28 -0.98 13.26 16.64
N ARG A 29 -0.63 14.37 17.26
CA ARG A 29 0.74 14.90 17.33
C ARG A 29 1.32 14.57 18.70
N LEU A 30 2.43 13.85 18.72
CA LEU A 30 3.15 13.58 19.96
C LEU A 30 3.88 14.85 20.42
N ARG A 31 3.81 15.16 21.73
CA ARG A 31 4.54 16.30 22.30
C ARG A 31 6.04 16.06 22.42
N GLN A 32 6.44 14.81 22.45
CA GLN A 32 7.84 14.40 22.46
C GLN A 32 8.11 13.45 21.29
N PHE A 33 9.29 13.57 20.69
CA PHE A 33 9.71 12.66 19.64
C PHE A 33 9.83 11.23 20.18
N VAL A 34 9.18 10.30 19.50
CA VAL A 34 9.30 8.87 19.79
C VAL A 34 9.82 8.18 18.53
N ARG A 35 10.97 7.52 18.66
CA ARG A 35 11.50 6.69 17.56
C ARG A 35 10.63 5.44 17.43
N VAL A 36 9.86 5.37 16.36
CA VAL A 36 9.08 4.19 16.04
C VAL A 36 10.00 3.17 15.36
N PRO A 37 10.12 1.94 15.88
CA PRO A 37 10.92 0.92 15.23
C PRO A 37 10.41 0.64 13.81
N PHE A 38 11.34 0.51 12.86
CA PHE A 38 10.98 0.11 11.50
C PHE A 38 10.40 -1.31 11.54
N ARG A 39 9.16 -1.45 11.08
CA ARG A 39 8.53 -2.76 10.87
C ARG A 39 8.47 -3.03 9.38
N PRO A 40 9.17 -4.05 8.88
CA PRO A 40 9.10 -4.38 7.47
C PRO A 40 7.68 -4.80 7.11
N LEU A 41 7.18 -4.27 6.01
CA LEU A 41 5.88 -4.66 5.47
C LEU A 41 5.98 -6.08 4.91
N ALA A 42 5.10 -6.96 5.35
CA ALA A 42 5.04 -8.34 4.85
C ALA A 42 4.62 -8.38 3.38
N LEU A 43 5.29 -9.21 2.59
CA LEU A 43 4.93 -9.48 1.21
C LEU A 43 3.70 -10.39 1.18
N THR A 44 2.52 -9.81 1.02
CA THR A 44 1.25 -10.52 0.91
C THR A 44 0.53 -10.12 -0.37
N ARG A 45 -0.33 -11.00 -0.91
CA ARG A 45 -1.19 -10.70 -2.06
C ARG A 45 -1.94 -9.37 -1.89
N ARG A 46 -2.56 -9.15 -0.72
CA ARG A 46 -3.29 -7.93 -0.40
C ARG A 46 -2.39 -6.69 -0.49
N ASN A 47 -1.19 -6.76 0.05
CA ASN A 47 -0.27 -5.64 0.07
C ASN A 47 0.31 -5.35 -1.32
N VAL A 48 0.56 -6.37 -2.15
CA VAL A 48 0.98 -6.18 -3.54
C VAL A 48 -0.14 -5.52 -4.34
N PHE A 49 -1.39 -6.00 -4.23
CA PHE A 49 -2.53 -5.36 -4.90
C PHE A 49 -2.70 -3.91 -4.48
N HIS A 50 -2.58 -3.61 -3.18
CA HIS A 50 -2.67 -2.25 -2.70
C HIS A 50 -1.54 -1.35 -3.24
N ARG A 51 -0.29 -1.83 -3.24
CA ARG A 51 0.85 -1.12 -3.83
C ARG A 51 0.59 -0.75 -5.29
N ASP A 52 0.04 -1.69 -6.05
CA ASP A 52 -0.18 -1.56 -7.48
C ASP A 52 -1.53 -0.90 -7.84
N GLY A 53 -2.26 -0.37 -6.83
CA GLY A 53 -3.54 0.32 -7.03
C GLY A 53 -4.68 -0.58 -7.46
N HIS A 54 -4.63 -1.90 -7.13
CA HIS A 54 -5.61 -2.90 -7.58
C HIS A 54 -5.78 -2.95 -9.11
N CYS A 55 -4.72 -2.64 -9.86
CA CYS A 55 -4.74 -2.72 -11.32
C CYS A 55 -3.62 -3.59 -11.87
N CYS A 56 -3.86 -4.17 -13.04
CA CYS A 56 -2.87 -4.94 -13.78
C CYS A 56 -1.72 -4.05 -14.26
N GLN A 57 -0.49 -4.36 -13.88
CA GLN A 57 0.67 -3.56 -14.23
C GLN A 57 1.14 -3.76 -15.69
N TYR A 58 0.48 -4.62 -16.45
CA TYR A 58 0.73 -4.81 -17.89
C TYR A 58 -0.26 -4.06 -18.77
N CYS A 59 -1.55 -4.08 -18.45
CA CYS A 59 -2.59 -3.52 -19.31
C CYS A 59 -3.50 -2.50 -18.61
N GLY A 60 -3.30 -2.22 -17.33
CA GLY A 60 -4.13 -1.29 -16.59
C GLY A 60 -5.52 -1.80 -16.19
N TYR A 61 -5.84 -3.09 -16.45
CA TYR A 61 -7.15 -3.64 -16.09
C TYR A 61 -7.41 -3.56 -14.58
N GLU A 62 -8.54 -3.01 -14.22
CA GLU A 62 -9.07 -2.96 -12.85
C GLU A 62 -10.30 -3.86 -12.76
N GLY A 63 -10.27 -4.87 -11.90
CA GLY A 63 -11.40 -5.78 -11.74
C GLY A 63 -11.06 -6.95 -10.83
N GLU A 64 -12.00 -7.88 -10.68
CA GLU A 64 -11.89 -8.98 -9.71
C GLU A 64 -10.86 -10.06 -10.08
N LEU A 65 -10.57 -10.24 -11.37
CA LEU A 65 -9.68 -11.30 -11.85
C LEU A 65 -8.20 -10.88 -11.85
N LEU A 66 -7.74 -10.41 -10.70
CA LEU A 66 -6.34 -10.06 -10.46
C LEU A 66 -5.58 -11.22 -9.80
N SER A 67 -4.32 -11.38 -10.18
CA SER A 67 -3.38 -12.38 -9.67
C SER A 67 -2.03 -11.74 -9.36
N ILE A 68 -1.17 -12.45 -8.64
CA ILE A 68 0.24 -12.11 -8.51
C ILE A 68 1.02 -12.78 -9.62
N ASP A 69 1.84 -12.01 -10.30
CA ASP A 69 2.80 -12.49 -11.29
C ASP A 69 4.22 -12.22 -10.81
N HIS A 70 5.15 -13.13 -11.14
CA HIS A 70 6.58 -12.96 -10.92
C HIS A 70 7.22 -12.37 -12.18
N VAL A 71 7.83 -11.20 -12.06
CA VAL A 71 8.53 -10.52 -13.17
C VAL A 71 9.55 -11.46 -13.80
N ILE A 72 10.44 -12.03 -12.98
CA ILE A 72 11.26 -13.19 -13.34
C ILE A 72 10.55 -14.43 -12.81
N PRO A 73 10.14 -15.36 -13.66
CA PRO A 73 9.43 -16.57 -13.24
C PRO A 73 10.18 -17.38 -12.19
N ARG A 74 9.45 -17.99 -11.25
CA ARG A 74 10.06 -18.87 -10.21
C ARG A 74 10.88 -20.00 -10.81
N SER A 75 10.42 -20.62 -11.88
CA SER A 75 11.15 -21.68 -12.60
C SER A 75 12.46 -21.21 -13.22
N ARG A 76 12.67 -19.89 -13.28
CA ARG A 76 13.90 -19.24 -13.79
C ARG A 76 14.68 -18.53 -12.68
N GLY A 77 14.46 -18.92 -11.42
CA GLY A 77 15.16 -18.37 -10.26
C GLY A 77 14.56 -17.09 -9.66
N GLY A 78 13.38 -16.69 -10.12
CA GLY A 78 12.67 -15.52 -9.56
C GLY A 78 12.26 -15.77 -8.11
N GLN A 79 12.59 -14.83 -7.23
CA GLN A 79 12.34 -14.90 -5.80
C GLN A 79 11.02 -14.21 -5.40
N ASP A 80 10.48 -14.59 -4.25
CA ASP A 80 9.33 -13.95 -3.62
C ASP A 80 9.78 -12.68 -2.87
N VAL A 81 10.10 -11.63 -3.63
CA VAL A 81 10.50 -10.32 -3.10
C VAL A 81 9.66 -9.21 -3.75
N TRP A 82 9.57 -8.07 -3.06
CA TRP A 82 8.79 -6.92 -3.52
C TRP A 82 9.15 -6.45 -4.94
N GLU A 83 10.41 -6.55 -5.29
CA GLU A 83 10.99 -6.12 -6.55
C GLU A 83 10.71 -7.10 -7.70
N ASN A 84 10.28 -8.32 -7.37
CA ASN A 84 10.02 -9.37 -8.37
C ASN A 84 8.56 -9.78 -8.48
N VAL A 85 7.65 -9.21 -7.70
CA VAL A 85 6.23 -9.53 -7.78
C VAL A 85 5.40 -8.31 -8.18
N THR A 86 4.37 -8.53 -8.97
CA THR A 86 3.49 -7.48 -9.48
C THR A 86 2.05 -7.97 -9.62
N THR A 87 1.11 -7.03 -9.64
CA THR A 87 -0.29 -7.33 -9.92
C THR A 87 -0.50 -7.50 -11.41
N ALA A 88 -1.11 -8.61 -11.82
CA ALA A 88 -1.48 -8.90 -13.18
C ALA A 88 -2.92 -9.43 -13.26
N CYS A 89 -3.67 -9.05 -14.29
CA CYS A 89 -4.91 -9.76 -14.57
C CYS A 89 -4.61 -11.19 -15.07
N LEU A 90 -5.55 -12.09 -14.88
CA LEU A 90 -5.37 -13.49 -15.27
C LEU A 90 -4.95 -13.63 -16.75
N ARG A 91 -5.54 -12.83 -17.63
CA ARG A 91 -5.23 -12.83 -19.07
C ARG A 91 -3.78 -12.46 -19.36
N CYS A 92 -3.26 -11.39 -18.74
CA CYS A 92 -1.88 -10.95 -18.90
C CYS A 92 -0.91 -11.96 -18.28
N ASN A 93 -1.23 -12.50 -17.11
CA ASN A 93 -0.41 -13.49 -16.43
C ASN A 93 -0.25 -14.77 -17.28
N VAL A 94 -1.35 -15.28 -17.82
CA VAL A 94 -1.33 -16.44 -18.75
C VAL A 94 -0.54 -16.13 -20.03
N ARG A 95 -0.78 -14.95 -20.64
CA ARG A 95 -0.07 -14.52 -21.85
C ARG A 95 1.44 -14.41 -21.64
N LYS A 96 1.87 -13.88 -20.50
CA LYS A 96 3.28 -13.78 -20.15
C LYS A 96 3.90 -15.17 -19.93
N GLY A 97 3.20 -16.03 -19.20
CA GLY A 97 3.66 -17.39 -18.92
C GLY A 97 5.05 -17.41 -18.28
N ASN A 98 5.89 -18.35 -18.69
CA ASN A 98 7.25 -18.54 -18.15
C ASN A 98 8.31 -17.66 -18.84
N ARG A 99 7.94 -16.43 -19.21
CA ARG A 99 8.82 -15.44 -19.85
C ARG A 99 8.99 -14.22 -18.96
N THR A 100 10.09 -13.51 -19.13
CA THR A 100 10.24 -12.16 -18.58
C THR A 100 9.34 -11.16 -19.33
N PRO A 101 9.02 -9.99 -18.76
CA PRO A 101 8.25 -8.96 -19.47
C PRO A 101 8.88 -8.57 -20.83
N ARG A 102 10.20 -8.51 -20.89
CA ARG A 102 10.95 -8.22 -22.13
C ARG A 102 10.73 -9.29 -23.21
N GLU A 103 10.88 -10.56 -22.84
CA GLU A 103 10.68 -11.69 -23.77
C GLU A 103 9.23 -11.85 -24.20
N ALA A 104 8.28 -11.43 -23.36
CA ALA A 104 6.85 -11.47 -23.66
C ALA A 104 6.37 -10.23 -24.44
N GLU A 105 7.24 -9.22 -24.61
CA GLU A 105 6.90 -7.90 -25.17
C GLU A 105 5.76 -7.23 -24.40
N MET A 106 5.82 -7.37 -23.08
CA MET A 106 4.81 -6.86 -22.15
C MET A 106 5.47 -5.94 -21.13
N PRO A 107 5.70 -4.66 -21.45
CA PRO A 107 6.31 -3.73 -20.52
C PRO A 107 5.42 -3.53 -19.28
N LEU A 108 6.07 -3.33 -18.14
CA LEU A 108 5.38 -2.96 -16.91
C LEU A 108 5.09 -1.46 -16.90
N ASN A 109 3.90 -1.08 -16.50
CA ASN A 109 3.54 0.34 -16.26
C ASN A 109 4.41 0.96 -15.16
N ARG A 110 4.75 0.16 -14.15
CA ARG A 110 5.64 0.56 -13.05
C ARG A 110 6.60 -0.57 -12.70
N VAL A 111 7.86 -0.23 -12.45
CA VAL A 111 8.83 -1.18 -11.90
C VAL A 111 8.46 -1.48 -10.45
N PRO A 112 8.25 -2.76 -10.06
CA PRO A 112 7.89 -3.09 -8.71
C PRO A 112 9.00 -2.73 -7.72
N ARG A 113 8.64 -2.06 -6.63
CA ARG A 113 9.55 -1.64 -5.56
C ARG A 113 8.93 -1.97 -4.22
N ARG A 114 9.78 -2.10 -3.21
CA ARG A 114 9.33 -2.22 -1.82
C ARG A 114 8.78 -0.88 -1.34
N PRO A 115 7.60 -0.84 -0.68
CA PRO A 115 7.12 0.37 -0.03
C PRO A 115 8.10 0.90 1.02
N SER A 116 8.34 2.20 1.04
CA SER A 116 9.35 2.85 1.88
C SER A 116 8.97 2.87 3.37
N SER A 117 7.70 2.86 3.69
CA SER A 117 7.20 2.94 5.07
C SER A 117 5.94 2.10 5.25
N SER A 118 5.90 1.28 6.29
CA SER A 118 4.69 0.52 6.64
C SER A 118 3.55 1.42 7.13
N LEU A 119 3.87 2.53 7.82
CA LEU A 119 2.88 3.48 8.31
C LEU A 119 2.24 4.28 7.17
N ALA A 120 3.05 4.84 6.26
CA ALA A 120 2.54 5.56 5.09
C ALA A 120 1.74 4.63 4.18
N PHE A 121 2.19 3.40 3.98
CA PHE A 121 1.48 2.38 3.21
C PHE A 121 0.11 2.06 3.81
N GLU A 122 0.03 1.85 5.12
CA GLU A 122 -1.23 1.56 5.80
C GLU A 122 -2.19 2.75 5.76
N ALA A 123 -1.70 3.97 6.00
CA ALA A 123 -2.50 5.19 5.89
C ALA A 123 -3.06 5.36 4.48
N THR A 124 -2.24 5.19 3.44
CA THR A 124 -2.68 5.25 2.04
C THR A 124 -3.73 4.19 1.73
N ARG A 125 -3.59 2.98 2.30
CA ARG A 125 -4.57 1.91 2.14
C ARG A 125 -5.94 2.28 2.72
N GLN A 126 -5.98 2.91 3.89
CA GLN A 126 -7.22 3.34 4.52
C GLN A 126 -7.88 4.51 3.78
N MET A 127 -7.08 5.48 3.32
CA MET A 127 -7.59 6.59 2.51
C MET A 127 -8.21 6.11 1.19
N ARG A 128 -7.60 5.17 0.49
CA ARG A 128 -8.16 4.58 -0.74
C ARG A 128 -9.44 3.78 -0.51
N ALA A 129 -9.62 3.23 0.69
CA ALA A 129 -10.86 2.59 1.10
C ALA A 129 -11.98 3.60 1.45
N GLY A 130 -11.78 4.89 1.20
CA GLY A 130 -12.72 5.97 1.52
C GLY A 130 -12.73 6.37 2.99
N GLN A 131 -11.81 5.86 3.79
CA GLN A 131 -11.64 6.19 5.20
C GLN A 131 -10.59 7.29 5.34
N HIS A 132 -10.88 8.29 6.21
CA HIS A 132 -9.87 9.25 6.64
C HIS A 132 -9.14 10.00 5.51
N ALA A 133 -9.90 10.54 4.53
CA ALA A 133 -9.32 11.35 3.43
C ALA A 133 -8.49 12.54 3.96
N GLU A 134 -8.83 13.06 5.15
CA GLU A 134 -8.11 14.13 5.83
C GLU A 134 -6.65 13.79 6.19
N TRP A 135 -6.27 12.52 6.20
CA TRP A 135 -4.89 12.10 6.49
C TRP A 135 -3.91 12.45 5.36
N ALA A 136 -4.40 12.74 4.15
CA ALA A 136 -3.55 13.04 3.00
C ALA A 136 -2.53 14.15 3.29
N LYS A 137 -2.92 15.17 4.05
CA LYS A 137 -2.03 16.29 4.43
C LYS A 137 -0.90 15.93 5.41
N TYR A 138 -0.98 14.72 6.03
CA TYR A 138 0.03 14.25 6.99
C TYR A 138 0.90 13.12 6.45
N VAL A 139 0.53 12.54 5.33
CA VAL A 139 1.27 11.41 4.74
C VAL A 139 2.12 11.92 3.58
N ILE A 140 3.42 12.06 3.84
CA ILE A 140 4.39 12.48 2.82
C ILE A 140 4.55 11.38 1.76
N GLY A 141 4.50 11.73 0.49
CA GLY A 141 4.73 10.80 -0.64
C GLY A 141 3.48 10.06 -1.14
N VAL A 142 2.28 10.52 -0.81
CA VAL A 142 1.02 9.94 -1.33
C VAL A 142 0.93 10.11 -2.85
N ASP A 143 1.48 11.20 -3.40
CA ASP A 143 1.45 11.51 -4.83
C ASP A 143 2.33 10.58 -5.69
N GLN A 144 3.19 9.77 -5.07
CA GLN A 144 4.04 8.79 -5.79
C GLN A 144 3.38 7.41 -5.92
N VAL A 145 2.16 7.23 -5.43
CA VAL A 145 1.40 5.97 -5.43
C VAL A 145 0.13 6.06 -6.29
N ALA A 146 -0.03 7.17 -7.03
CA ALA A 146 -1.09 7.34 -8.03
C ALA A 146 -0.69 6.75 -9.38
#